data_75241bce76424aab35f4d788b3424ea4
#
_entry.id   75241bce76424aab35f4d788b3424ea4
#
_cell.length_a   1.000
_cell.length_b   1.000
_cell.length_c   1.000
_cell.angle_alpha   90.00
_cell.angle_beta   90.00
_cell.angle_gamma   90.00
#
_symmetry.space_group_name_H-M   'P 1'
#
loop_
_entity.id
_entity.type
_entity.pdbx_description
1 polymer ?
#
loop_
_entity_poly.entity_id
_entity_poly.type
_entity_poly.pdbx_seq_one_letter_code
_entity_poly.pdbx_strand_id
1 'polypeptide(L)'
;MLNHWAQKLGRDVRAQSAGSAPGGRVNPLAIEVLTNAGVDVAGGRSKSWDEFARADAPKMRVVITVCDNAAAEQCPLWPGNPVKVHWGYPDPSNAPEADKKAAFEMTREAIGYRVLQLLALPFATVSDDQLQAALADIARG
;
A
#
# COMPACT_ATOMS: atom_id res chain seq x y z
N MET A 1 -4.36 3.36 5.67
CA MET A 1 -5.45 3.89 4.82
C MET A 1 -6.38 2.81 4.30
N LEU A 2 -5.87 1.74 3.70
CA LEU A 2 -6.72 0.66 3.19
C LEU A 2 -7.57 0.00 4.27
N ASN A 3 -6.99 -0.32 5.43
CA ASN A 3 -7.73 -0.92 6.55
C ASN A 3 -8.84 0.00 7.06
N HIS A 4 -8.58 1.31 7.11
CA HIS A 4 -9.57 2.30 7.52
C HIS A 4 -10.80 2.28 6.61
N TRP A 5 -10.58 2.34 5.29
CA TRP A 5 -11.69 2.34 4.32
C TRP A 5 -12.36 0.98 4.20
N ALA A 6 -11.61 -0.12 4.35
CA ALA A 6 -12.19 -1.46 4.37
C ALA A 6 -13.20 -1.59 5.53
N GLN A 7 -12.84 -1.10 6.71
CA GLN A 7 -13.75 -1.11 7.87
C GLN A 7 -14.99 -0.23 7.62
N LYS A 8 -14.79 0.98 7.09
CA LYS A 8 -15.88 1.91 6.79
C LYS A 8 -16.87 1.36 5.77
N LEU A 9 -16.37 0.63 4.77
CA LEU A 9 -17.18 0.07 3.69
C LEU A 9 -17.67 -1.34 3.99
N GLY A 10 -17.35 -1.91 5.15
CA GLY A 10 -17.75 -3.27 5.51
C GLY A 10 -17.09 -4.36 4.67
N ARG A 11 -15.88 -4.13 4.16
CA ARG A 11 -15.14 -5.10 3.34
C ARG A 11 -14.19 -5.92 4.22
N ASP A 12 -14.17 -7.23 3.98
CA ASP A 12 -13.26 -8.15 4.68
C ASP A 12 -11.91 -8.21 3.96
N VAL A 13 -11.19 -7.10 4.03
CA VAL A 13 -9.85 -6.95 3.43
C VAL A 13 -8.94 -6.33 4.48
N ARG A 14 -7.76 -6.92 4.63
CA ARG A 14 -6.71 -6.41 5.53
C ARG A 14 -5.43 -6.16 4.77
N ALA A 15 -4.79 -5.06 5.07
CA ALA A 15 -3.52 -4.67 4.46
C ALA A 15 -2.43 -4.53 5.52
N GLN A 16 -1.22 -4.86 5.10
CA GLN A 16 0.00 -4.61 5.84
C GLN A 16 0.92 -3.75 4.97
N SER A 17 1.74 -2.95 5.59
CA SER A 17 2.74 -2.17 4.87
C SER A 17 4.14 -2.52 5.35
N ALA A 18 5.11 -2.46 4.45
CA ALA A 18 6.50 -2.77 4.77
C ALA A 18 7.42 -2.12 3.75
N GLY A 19 8.71 -2.06 4.07
CA GLY A 19 9.72 -1.55 3.16
C GLY A 19 10.93 -2.47 3.06
N SER A 20 11.71 -2.32 2.00
CA SER A 20 12.96 -3.05 1.82
C SER A 20 14.05 -2.55 2.78
N ALA A 21 14.05 -1.24 3.09
CA ALA A 21 15.00 -0.59 3.98
C ALA A 21 14.24 0.37 4.90
N PRO A 22 13.51 -0.16 5.91
CA PRO A 22 12.69 0.68 6.76
C PRO A 22 13.52 1.66 7.59
N GLY A 23 13.04 2.90 7.70
CA GLY A 23 13.71 3.97 8.43
C GLY A 23 13.55 3.91 9.95
N GLY A 24 12.85 2.93 10.48
CA GLY A 24 12.64 2.73 11.91
C GLY A 24 11.43 3.48 12.49
N ARG A 25 10.83 4.39 11.75
CA ARG A 25 9.64 5.13 12.16
C ARG A 25 8.80 5.55 10.97
N VAL A 26 7.51 5.75 11.19
CA VAL A 26 6.61 6.32 10.18
C VAL A 26 6.89 7.82 10.05
N ASN A 27 6.91 8.33 8.81
CA ASN A 27 7.17 9.74 8.57
C ASN A 27 6.09 10.62 9.24
N PRO A 28 6.47 11.63 10.03
CA PRO A 28 5.50 12.48 10.73
C PRO A 28 4.53 13.21 9.80
N LEU A 29 4.95 13.57 8.58
CA LEU A 29 4.07 14.22 7.60
C LEU A 29 3.01 13.26 7.07
N ALA A 30 3.35 11.97 6.92
CA ALA A 30 2.37 10.95 6.55
C ALA A 30 1.29 10.83 7.65
N ILE A 31 1.69 10.80 8.91
CA ILE A 31 0.77 10.75 10.04
C ILE A 31 -0.13 12.00 10.06
N GLU A 32 0.46 13.18 9.90
CA GLU A 32 -0.28 14.45 9.89
C GLU A 32 -1.32 14.48 8.78
N VAL A 33 -0.93 14.17 7.56
CA VAL A 33 -1.80 14.22 6.38
C VAL A 33 -2.95 13.22 6.50
N LEU A 34 -2.68 12.01 6.99
CA LEU A 34 -3.71 10.98 7.19
C LEU A 34 -4.67 11.39 8.32
N THR A 35 -4.14 11.89 9.43
CA THR A 35 -4.95 12.36 10.57
C THR A 35 -5.86 13.50 10.15
N ASN A 36 -5.35 14.47 9.38
CA ASN A 36 -6.14 15.59 8.89
C ASN A 36 -7.25 15.13 7.93
N ALA A 37 -7.06 14.02 7.25
CA ALA A 37 -8.08 13.43 6.36
C ALA A 37 -9.07 12.53 7.12
N GLY A 38 -8.95 12.40 8.43
CA GLY A 38 -9.82 11.56 9.24
C GLY A 38 -9.50 10.07 9.17
N VAL A 39 -8.33 9.69 8.68
CA VAL A 39 -7.89 8.31 8.57
C VAL A 39 -7.23 7.88 9.88
N ASP A 40 -7.66 6.73 10.42
CA ASP A 40 -7.05 6.14 11.61
C ASP A 40 -5.64 5.61 11.28
N VAL A 41 -4.64 6.10 12.02
CA VAL A 41 -3.24 5.71 11.84
C VAL A 41 -2.72 4.85 13.00
N ALA A 42 -3.57 4.50 13.96
CA ALA A 42 -3.18 3.65 15.08
C ALA A 42 -2.70 2.29 14.56
N GLY A 43 -1.62 1.78 15.13
CA GLY A 43 -1.03 0.50 14.73
C GLY A 43 -0.09 0.58 13.53
N GLY A 44 0.03 1.72 12.86
CA GLY A 44 1.02 1.91 11.80
C GLY A 44 2.43 1.90 12.38
N ARG A 45 3.34 1.13 11.76
CA ARG A 45 4.75 1.08 12.17
C ARG A 45 5.65 0.82 10.97
N SER A 46 6.86 1.33 11.07
CA SER A 46 7.91 1.00 10.10
C SER A 46 8.36 -0.45 10.33
N LYS A 47 8.42 -1.24 9.25
CA LYS A 47 8.84 -2.64 9.34
C LYS A 47 9.41 -3.13 8.02
N SER A 48 10.25 -4.17 8.11
CA SER A 48 10.82 -4.82 6.93
C SER A 48 9.80 -5.74 6.27
N TRP A 49 9.84 -5.80 4.94
CA TRP A 49 9.03 -6.77 4.18
C TRP A 49 9.43 -8.23 4.47
N ASP A 50 10.63 -8.46 5.02
CA ASP A 50 11.06 -9.80 5.42
C ASP A 50 10.14 -10.42 6.47
N GLU A 51 9.43 -9.61 7.27
CA GLU A 51 8.45 -10.11 8.22
C GLU A 51 7.32 -10.91 7.53
N PHE A 52 7.03 -10.60 6.28
CA PHE A 52 5.97 -11.25 5.50
C PHE A 52 6.48 -12.35 4.56
N ALA A 53 7.78 -12.53 4.48
CA ALA A 53 8.41 -13.59 3.69
C ALA A 53 8.65 -14.87 4.50
N ARG A 54 8.40 -14.85 5.80
CA ARG A 54 8.59 -16.02 6.69
C ARG A 54 7.51 -17.07 6.43
N ALA A 55 7.85 -18.34 6.69
CA ALA A 55 6.91 -19.43 6.49
C ALA A 55 5.66 -19.33 7.39
N ASP A 56 5.77 -18.70 8.56
CA ASP A 56 4.69 -18.47 9.52
C ASP A 56 3.95 -17.15 9.31
N ALA A 57 4.35 -16.34 8.32
CA ALA A 57 3.68 -15.09 8.00
C ALA A 57 2.30 -15.32 7.40
N PRO A 58 1.35 -14.36 7.56
CA PRO A 58 0.07 -14.46 6.87
C PRO A 58 0.28 -14.53 5.36
N LYS A 59 -0.47 -15.39 4.68
CA LYS A 59 -0.41 -15.47 3.22
C LYS A 59 -1.06 -14.25 2.62
N MET A 60 -0.31 -13.54 1.77
CA MET A 60 -0.81 -12.38 1.05
C MET A 60 -1.48 -12.82 -0.25
N ARG A 61 -2.64 -12.29 -0.54
CA ARG A 61 -3.27 -12.50 -1.84
C ARG A 61 -2.71 -11.55 -2.89
N VAL A 62 -2.36 -10.32 -2.48
CA VAL A 62 -1.85 -9.27 -3.36
C VAL A 62 -0.66 -8.61 -2.69
N VAL A 63 0.38 -8.35 -3.48
CA VAL A 63 1.52 -7.50 -3.09
C VAL A 63 1.59 -6.32 -4.04
N ILE A 64 1.54 -5.11 -3.50
CA ILE A 64 1.58 -3.88 -4.26
C ILE A 64 2.84 -3.11 -3.87
N THR A 65 3.72 -2.85 -4.85
CA THR A 65 4.84 -1.94 -4.65
C THR A 65 4.43 -0.54 -5.07
N VAL A 66 4.79 0.45 -4.25
CA VAL A 66 4.34 1.84 -4.46
C VAL A 66 5.47 2.81 -4.77
N CYS A 67 6.72 2.44 -4.56
CA CYS A 67 7.85 3.26 -4.97
C CYS A 67 8.73 2.51 -5.96
N ASP A 68 9.37 3.25 -6.88
CA ASP A 68 10.17 2.65 -7.95
C ASP A 68 11.41 1.94 -7.41
N ASN A 69 11.98 2.40 -6.30
CA ASN A 69 13.11 1.75 -5.66
C ASN A 69 12.74 0.35 -5.16
N ALA A 70 11.57 0.20 -4.54
CA ALA A 70 11.11 -1.12 -4.08
C ALA A 70 10.85 -2.08 -5.25
N ALA A 71 10.36 -1.57 -6.38
CA ALA A 71 10.13 -2.38 -7.57
C ALA A 71 11.45 -2.85 -8.21
N ALA A 72 12.52 -2.02 -8.12
CA ALA A 72 13.83 -2.32 -8.69
C ALA A 72 14.66 -3.28 -7.83
N GLU A 73 14.32 -3.42 -6.53
CA GLU A 73 15.02 -4.31 -5.62
C GLU A 73 14.54 -5.75 -5.76
N GLN A 74 15.42 -6.68 -5.37
CA GLN A 74 15.07 -8.10 -5.38
C GLN A 74 14.08 -8.38 -4.25
N CYS A 75 12.80 -8.60 -4.61
CA CYS A 75 11.77 -8.96 -3.64
C CYS A 75 11.99 -10.36 -3.07
N PRO A 76 11.67 -10.58 -1.79
CA PRO A 76 11.65 -11.93 -1.24
C PRO A 76 10.58 -12.79 -1.90
N LEU A 77 10.70 -14.11 -1.75
CA LEU A 77 9.65 -15.04 -2.16
C LEU A 77 8.52 -15.00 -1.13
N TRP A 78 7.35 -14.55 -1.57
CA TRP A 78 6.20 -14.43 -0.68
C TRP A 78 5.47 -15.77 -0.55
N PRO A 79 5.13 -16.23 0.69
CA PRO A 79 4.33 -17.45 0.85
C PRO A 79 2.98 -17.34 0.14
N GLY A 80 2.55 -18.42 -0.52
CA GLY A 80 1.26 -18.46 -1.18
C GLY A 80 1.21 -17.91 -2.59
N ASN A 81 2.34 -17.49 -3.15
CA ASN A 81 2.46 -16.97 -4.52
C ASN A 81 1.43 -15.87 -4.85
N PRO A 82 1.47 -14.72 -4.17
CA PRO A 82 0.48 -13.66 -4.34
C PRO A 82 0.54 -13.02 -5.72
N VAL A 83 -0.58 -12.42 -6.13
CA VAL A 83 -0.63 -11.51 -7.27
C VAL A 83 0.24 -10.30 -6.97
N LYS A 84 1.10 -9.89 -7.91
CA LYS A 84 2.02 -8.77 -7.74
C LYS A 84 1.68 -7.68 -8.74
N VAL A 85 1.64 -6.43 -8.26
CA VAL A 85 1.40 -5.27 -9.10
C VAL A 85 2.24 -4.09 -8.59
N HIS A 86 2.65 -3.23 -9.50
CA HIS A 86 3.37 -2.00 -9.16
C HIS A 86 2.48 -0.79 -9.42
N TRP A 87 2.22 -0.01 -8.36
CA TRP A 87 1.52 1.27 -8.42
C TRP A 87 2.55 2.37 -8.14
N GLY A 88 3.32 2.76 -9.15
CA GLY A 88 4.41 3.72 -8.95
C GLY A 88 3.95 5.10 -8.52
N TYR A 89 4.59 5.63 -7.49
CA TYR A 89 4.41 7.02 -7.03
C TYR A 89 5.79 7.62 -6.73
N PRO A 90 6.02 8.90 -7.03
CA PRO A 90 7.19 9.60 -6.50
C PRO A 90 7.16 9.58 -4.98
N ASP A 91 8.32 9.41 -4.36
CA ASP A 91 8.41 9.47 -2.91
C ASP A 91 8.22 10.93 -2.44
N PRO A 92 7.14 11.24 -1.71
CA PRO A 92 6.88 12.61 -1.29
C PRO A 92 7.92 13.15 -0.30
N SER A 93 8.67 12.27 0.36
CA SER A 93 9.75 12.69 1.28
C SER A 93 10.95 13.30 0.54
N ASN A 94 11.05 13.09 -0.77
CA ASN A 94 12.10 13.68 -1.61
C ASN A 94 11.73 15.05 -2.17
N ALA A 95 10.52 15.54 -1.93
CA ALA A 95 10.10 16.86 -2.38
C ALA A 95 10.88 17.96 -1.64
N PRO A 96 11.05 19.17 -2.25
CA PRO A 96 11.64 20.31 -1.54
C PRO A 96 10.88 20.59 -0.25
N GLU A 97 11.58 21.08 0.76
CA GLU A 97 11.00 21.29 2.10
C GLU A 97 9.72 22.12 2.06
N ALA A 98 9.68 23.17 1.25
CA ALA A 98 8.52 24.03 1.11
C ALA A 98 7.30 23.33 0.50
N ASP A 99 7.52 22.28 -0.30
CA ASP A 99 6.46 21.56 -1.03
C ASP A 99 6.13 20.21 -0.41
N LYS A 100 6.86 19.82 0.63
CA LYS A 100 6.80 18.45 1.16
C LYS A 100 5.41 18.07 1.67
N LYS A 101 4.76 18.97 2.42
CA LYS A 101 3.41 18.70 2.93
C LYS A 101 2.40 18.52 1.79
N ALA A 102 2.46 19.40 0.78
CA ALA A 102 1.58 19.28 -0.40
C ALA A 102 1.84 17.99 -1.17
N ALA A 103 3.11 17.56 -1.27
CA ALA A 103 3.45 16.30 -1.92
C ALA A 103 2.87 15.09 -1.17
N PHE A 104 2.91 15.08 0.16
CA PHE A 104 2.27 14.04 0.97
C PHE A 104 0.75 14.03 0.81
N GLU A 105 0.12 15.20 0.77
CA GLU A 105 -1.32 15.30 0.56
C GLU A 105 -1.74 14.77 -0.81
N MET A 106 -1.03 15.11 -1.87
CA MET A 106 -1.28 14.63 -3.23
C MET A 106 -1.11 13.12 -3.32
N THR A 107 -0.05 12.59 -2.71
CA THR A 107 0.21 11.14 -2.68
C THR A 107 -0.91 10.42 -1.94
N ARG A 108 -1.35 10.93 -0.79
CA ARG A 108 -2.47 10.37 -0.04
C ARG A 108 -3.74 10.31 -0.89
N GLU A 109 -4.07 11.40 -1.58
CA GLU A 109 -5.26 11.45 -2.43
C GLU A 109 -5.18 10.45 -3.58
N ALA A 110 -4.03 10.37 -4.25
CA ALA A 110 -3.82 9.46 -5.37
C ALA A 110 -3.91 7.98 -4.94
N ILE A 111 -3.27 7.64 -3.83
CA ILE A 111 -3.32 6.28 -3.28
C ILE A 111 -4.74 5.98 -2.79
N GLY A 112 -5.38 6.93 -2.12
CA GLY A 112 -6.75 6.77 -1.63
C GLY A 112 -7.75 6.47 -2.74
N TYR A 113 -7.62 7.12 -3.87
CA TYR A 113 -8.46 6.86 -5.05
C TYR A 113 -8.31 5.41 -5.53
N ARG A 114 -7.07 4.92 -5.63
CA ARG A 114 -6.81 3.53 -6.04
C ARG A 114 -7.26 2.52 -4.99
N VAL A 115 -7.09 2.85 -3.71
CA VAL A 115 -7.56 2.00 -2.59
C VAL A 115 -9.06 1.78 -2.66
N LEU A 116 -9.84 2.82 -2.93
CA LEU A 116 -11.30 2.70 -3.06
C LEU A 116 -11.69 1.81 -4.24
N GLN A 117 -11.00 1.94 -5.38
CA GLN A 117 -11.21 1.05 -6.53
C GLN A 117 -10.87 -0.40 -6.20
N LEU A 118 -9.76 -0.63 -5.50
CA LEU A 118 -9.35 -1.97 -5.05
C LEU A 118 -10.43 -2.58 -4.16
N LEU A 119 -10.94 -1.83 -3.19
CA LEU A 119 -11.96 -2.33 -2.25
C LEU A 119 -13.29 -2.65 -2.91
N ALA A 120 -13.54 -2.14 -4.12
CA ALA A 120 -14.73 -2.48 -4.89
C ALA A 120 -14.60 -3.81 -5.65
N LEU A 121 -13.42 -4.43 -5.69
CA LEU A 121 -13.19 -5.68 -6.42
C LEU A 121 -13.84 -6.87 -5.68
N PRO A 122 -14.42 -7.84 -6.44
CA PRO A 122 -15.06 -9.02 -5.85
C PRO A 122 -14.03 -10.11 -5.51
N PHE A 123 -13.20 -9.90 -4.50
CA PHE A 123 -12.11 -10.80 -4.13
C PHE A 123 -12.52 -12.25 -3.91
N ALA A 124 -13.75 -12.50 -3.46
CA ALA A 124 -14.22 -13.85 -3.17
C ALA A 124 -14.49 -14.67 -4.43
N THR A 125 -14.68 -14.04 -5.59
CA THR A 125 -15.14 -14.69 -6.82
C THR A 125 -14.18 -14.58 -7.99
N VAL A 126 -13.24 -13.62 -7.98
CA VAL A 126 -12.28 -13.45 -9.08
C VAL A 126 -11.14 -14.46 -8.99
N SER A 127 -10.64 -14.89 -10.15
CA SER A 127 -9.39 -15.65 -10.25
C SER A 127 -8.20 -14.72 -10.07
N ASP A 128 -7.02 -15.30 -9.83
CA ASP A 128 -5.79 -14.52 -9.72
C ASP A 128 -5.47 -13.77 -11.02
N ASP A 129 -5.73 -14.38 -12.19
CA ASP A 129 -5.53 -13.72 -13.48
C ASP A 129 -6.45 -12.51 -13.66
N GLN A 130 -7.72 -12.64 -13.28
CA GLN A 130 -8.68 -11.54 -13.30
C GLN A 130 -8.29 -10.43 -12.33
N LEU A 131 -7.81 -10.81 -11.14
CA LEU A 131 -7.35 -9.87 -10.13
C LEU A 131 -6.11 -9.11 -10.62
N GLN A 132 -5.16 -9.81 -11.23
CA GLN A 132 -3.96 -9.19 -11.83
C GLN A 132 -4.35 -8.13 -12.88
N ALA A 133 -5.26 -8.46 -13.76
CA ALA A 133 -5.72 -7.55 -14.81
C ALA A 133 -6.44 -6.33 -14.21
N ALA A 134 -7.31 -6.53 -13.22
CA ALA A 134 -8.06 -5.47 -12.56
C ALA A 134 -7.12 -4.49 -11.84
N LEU A 135 -6.12 -5.01 -11.11
CA LEU A 135 -5.14 -4.18 -10.40
C LEU A 135 -4.25 -3.41 -11.35
N ALA A 136 -3.88 -4.00 -12.50
CA ALA A 136 -3.13 -3.32 -13.54
C ALA A 136 -3.94 -2.19 -14.17
N ASP A 137 -5.25 -2.39 -14.38
CA ASP A 137 -6.14 -1.35 -14.88
C ASP A 137 -6.28 -0.18 -13.91
N ILE A 138 -6.38 -0.45 -12.61
CA ILE A 138 -6.39 0.58 -11.57
C ILE A 138 -5.11 1.41 -11.62
N ALA A 139 -3.97 0.76 -11.86
CA ALA A 139 -2.67 1.45 -11.95
C ALA A 139 -2.56 2.41 -13.13
N ARG A 140 -3.35 2.21 -14.20
CA ARG A 140 -3.36 3.09 -15.38
C ARG A 140 -4.25 4.32 -15.19
N GLY A 141 -5.20 4.25 -14.29
CA GLY A 141 -6.13 5.34 -13.98
C GLY A 141 -5.59 6.36 -12.98
#